data_1159aa169c93c9467c4fc3f60129d8c1
#
_entry.id   1159aa169c93c9467c4fc3f60129d8c1
#
_cell.length_a   1.000
_cell.length_b   1.000
_cell.length_c   1.000
_cell.angle_alpha   90.00
_cell.angle_beta   90.00
_cell.angle_gamma   90.00
#
_symmetry.space_group_name_H-M   'P 1'
#
loop_
_entity.id
_entity.type
_entity.pdbx_description
1 polymer ?
#
loop_
_entity_poly.entity_id
_entity_poly.type
_entity_poly.pdbx_seq_one_letter_code
_entity_poly.pdbx_strand_id
1 'polypeptide(L)'
;MQSDSEFQSLLRSLIIHAQEISVLWQLAVLFASLGFAWLLQRQFRQRIPTQVSTGGPLKIGLNSMSRLTFPLFALALVIPGRWMLHHWYSTHLLNIVIPLLFALALIRAVVYMLRRGFSSQAWLRPWERFIGWAVWIGVALYITGLLPGILTLLDDVSFHVGQQRFSVLLIAQGILAFTASMLLAFWLASSFETRVMKAEALDINQRVILSKITRIILIVVGTLIALPMIGVDVTVLSVFGGALGVGLGLSLRKIASNYISGFIILLDRSLRIGDVVTVENRKGEVTALTTRYVVLKVD
;
A
#
# COMPACT_ATOMS: atom_id res chain seq x y z
N MET A 1 -46.05 -18.12 8.12
CA MET A 1 -46.42 -18.98 6.99
C MET A 1 -45.87 -18.54 5.64
N GLN A 2 -45.59 -17.26 5.37
CA GLN A 2 -45.00 -16.83 4.10
C GLN A 2 -43.48 -17.03 4.05
N SER A 3 -42.78 -16.89 5.17
CA SER A 3 -41.31 -17.08 5.26
C SER A 3 -40.85 -18.54 5.01
N ASP A 4 -41.67 -19.51 5.40
CA ASP A 4 -41.34 -20.93 5.23
C ASP A 4 -41.45 -21.36 3.74
N SER A 5 -42.35 -20.74 2.97
CA SER A 5 -42.49 -20.98 1.55
C SER A 5 -41.34 -20.39 0.72
N GLU A 6 -40.83 -19.23 1.09
CA GLU A 6 -39.67 -18.61 0.43
C GLU A 6 -38.39 -19.40 0.74
N PHE A 7 -38.19 -19.81 1.99
CA PHE A 7 -37.05 -20.63 2.36
C PHE A 7 -37.05 -22.01 1.66
N GLN A 8 -38.23 -22.66 1.58
CA GLN A 8 -38.34 -23.90 0.84
C GLN A 8 -38.16 -23.72 -0.67
N SER A 9 -38.61 -22.60 -1.24
CA SER A 9 -38.39 -22.31 -2.67
C SER A 9 -36.92 -22.04 -2.95
N LEU A 10 -36.20 -21.36 -2.06
CA LEU A 10 -34.75 -21.17 -2.16
C LEU A 10 -33.98 -22.49 -2.01
N LEU A 11 -34.37 -23.35 -1.07
CA LEU A 11 -33.76 -24.69 -0.93
C LEU A 11 -34.01 -25.55 -2.15
N ARG A 12 -35.23 -25.54 -2.70
CA ARG A 12 -35.54 -26.27 -3.93
C ARG A 12 -34.75 -25.73 -5.12
N SER A 13 -34.64 -24.41 -5.27
CA SER A 13 -33.84 -23.84 -6.36
C SER A 13 -32.36 -24.17 -6.21
N LEU A 14 -31.80 -24.16 -5.00
CA LEU A 14 -30.43 -24.59 -4.73
C LEU A 14 -30.20 -26.07 -5.06
N ILE A 15 -31.15 -26.95 -4.70
CA ILE A 15 -31.05 -28.39 -4.96
C ILE A 15 -31.19 -28.69 -6.46
N ILE A 16 -32.09 -28.01 -7.16
CA ILE A 16 -32.29 -28.17 -8.62
C ILE A 16 -31.04 -27.64 -9.37
N HIS A 17 -30.48 -26.52 -8.95
CA HIS A 17 -29.24 -25.97 -9.56
C HIS A 17 -27.98 -26.78 -9.18
N ALA A 18 -28.00 -27.49 -8.05
CA ALA A 18 -26.88 -28.38 -7.67
C ALA A 18 -26.76 -29.63 -8.59
N GLN A 19 -27.80 -29.97 -9.30
CA GLN A 19 -27.79 -31.09 -10.28
C GLN A 19 -27.37 -30.66 -11.70
N GLU A 20 -27.19 -29.37 -11.94
CA GLU A 20 -26.71 -28.87 -13.23
C GLU A 20 -25.21 -29.11 -13.42
N ILE A 21 -24.83 -29.54 -14.61
CA ILE A 21 -23.43 -29.69 -15.07
C ILE A 21 -22.62 -28.41 -14.82
N SER A 22 -23.28 -27.25 -14.79
CA SER A 22 -22.67 -25.95 -14.50
C SER A 22 -22.03 -25.87 -13.13
N VAL A 23 -22.61 -26.46 -12.08
CA VAL A 23 -22.07 -26.47 -10.71
C VAL A 23 -20.80 -27.32 -10.61
N LEU A 24 -20.78 -28.46 -11.32
CA LEU A 24 -19.61 -29.34 -11.36
C LEU A 24 -18.40 -28.62 -11.98
N TRP A 25 -18.61 -27.90 -13.08
CA TRP A 25 -17.54 -27.10 -13.70
C TRP A 25 -17.06 -25.94 -12.82
N GLN A 26 -17.98 -25.29 -12.12
CA GLN A 26 -17.60 -24.23 -11.15
C GLN A 26 -16.76 -24.79 -10.00
N LEU A 27 -17.15 -25.94 -9.45
CA LEU A 27 -16.38 -26.64 -8.42
C LEU A 27 -15.02 -27.10 -8.94
N ALA A 28 -14.96 -27.64 -10.16
CA ALA A 28 -13.72 -28.07 -10.78
C ALA A 28 -12.73 -26.88 -10.94
N VAL A 29 -13.20 -25.74 -11.46
CA VAL A 29 -12.39 -24.52 -11.59
C VAL A 29 -11.97 -24.00 -10.22
N LEU A 30 -12.87 -24.02 -9.23
CA LEU A 30 -12.55 -23.59 -7.86
C LEU A 30 -11.46 -24.46 -7.24
N PHE A 31 -11.63 -25.79 -7.25
CA PHE A 31 -10.65 -26.71 -6.67
C PHE A 31 -9.33 -26.68 -7.43
N ALA A 32 -9.35 -26.60 -8.76
CA ALA A 32 -8.14 -26.45 -9.57
C ALA A 32 -7.40 -25.14 -9.23
N SER A 33 -8.12 -24.03 -9.13
CA SER A 33 -7.55 -22.71 -8.78
C SER A 33 -6.97 -22.69 -7.36
N LEU A 34 -7.68 -23.24 -6.37
CA LEU A 34 -7.21 -23.34 -5.00
C LEU A 34 -6.02 -24.29 -4.86
N GLY A 35 -6.08 -25.45 -5.54
CA GLY A 35 -4.98 -26.42 -5.56
C GLY A 35 -3.72 -25.84 -6.19
N PHE A 36 -3.85 -25.15 -7.32
CA PHE A 36 -2.73 -24.51 -7.99
C PHE A 36 -2.18 -23.32 -7.18
N ALA A 37 -3.05 -22.52 -6.56
CA ALA A 37 -2.64 -21.47 -5.63
C ALA A 37 -1.86 -22.03 -4.43
N TRP A 38 -2.28 -23.19 -3.90
CA TRP A 38 -1.57 -23.87 -2.82
C TRP A 38 -0.20 -24.39 -3.27
N LEU A 39 -0.10 -24.98 -4.47
CA LEU A 39 1.17 -25.44 -5.05
C LEU A 39 2.14 -24.28 -5.27
N LEU A 40 1.67 -23.16 -5.85
CA LEU A 40 2.46 -21.95 -6.03
C LEU A 40 2.94 -21.41 -4.69
N GLN A 41 2.07 -21.32 -3.68
CA GLN A 41 2.45 -20.90 -2.34
C GLN A 41 3.54 -21.81 -1.75
N ARG A 42 3.42 -23.11 -1.93
CA ARG A 42 4.41 -24.10 -1.46
C ARG A 42 5.78 -23.89 -2.12
N GLN A 43 5.80 -23.68 -3.45
CA GLN A 43 7.04 -23.40 -4.19
C GLN A 43 7.67 -22.06 -3.76
N PHE A 44 6.87 -21.01 -3.59
CA PHE A 44 7.34 -19.73 -3.07
C PHE A 44 7.94 -19.85 -1.68
N ARG A 45 7.31 -20.64 -0.81
CA ARG A 45 7.79 -20.89 0.55
C ARG A 45 9.11 -21.66 0.57
N GLN A 46 9.36 -22.55 -0.38
CA GLN A 46 10.61 -23.30 -0.50
C GLN A 46 11.78 -22.46 -1.02
N ARG A 47 11.49 -21.42 -1.82
CA ARG A 47 12.54 -20.54 -2.37
C ARG A 47 12.98 -19.42 -1.41
N ILE A 48 12.29 -19.23 -0.28
CA ILE A 48 12.71 -18.29 0.75
C ILE A 48 13.71 -19.03 1.66
N PRO A 49 15.01 -18.65 1.66
CA PRO A 49 16.02 -19.35 2.46
C PRO A 49 15.66 -19.29 3.95
N THR A 50 15.54 -20.45 4.56
CA THR A 50 15.26 -20.64 6.00
C THR A 50 16.44 -20.26 6.92
N GLN A 51 17.53 -19.75 6.35
CA GLN A 51 18.77 -19.41 7.08
C GLN A 51 18.79 -17.99 7.67
N VAL A 52 17.68 -17.46 8.16
CA VAL A 52 17.75 -16.32 9.07
C VAL A 52 17.49 -16.84 10.49
N SER A 53 18.53 -17.47 11.05
CA SER A 53 18.62 -17.83 12.46
C SER A 53 18.98 -16.58 13.26
N THR A 54 18.02 -15.75 13.58
CA THR A 54 18.06 -14.85 14.74
C THR A 54 16.64 -14.30 14.93
N GLY A 55 16.13 -14.41 16.15
CA GLY A 55 14.76 -14.03 16.53
C GLY A 55 14.53 -12.52 16.45
N GLY A 56 14.27 -12.02 15.25
CA GLY A 56 14.00 -10.61 15.00
C GLY A 56 12.65 -10.37 14.29
N PRO A 57 12.16 -9.14 14.21
CA PRO A 57 10.89 -8.75 13.60
C PRO A 57 10.75 -9.16 12.11
N LEU A 58 11.85 -9.52 11.45
CA LEU A 58 11.91 -10.05 10.09
C LEU A 58 11.21 -11.42 9.94
N LYS A 59 11.25 -12.27 10.96
CA LYS A 59 10.60 -13.60 10.94
C LYS A 59 9.08 -13.49 10.93
N ILE A 60 8.53 -12.48 11.60
CA ILE A 60 7.09 -12.19 11.64
C ILE A 60 6.63 -11.67 10.27
N GLY A 61 7.44 -10.84 9.61
CA GLY A 61 7.14 -10.28 8.29
C GLY A 61 7.09 -11.33 7.19
N LEU A 62 8.05 -12.24 7.11
CA LEU A 62 8.12 -13.29 6.09
C LEU A 62 7.01 -14.34 6.24
N ASN A 63 6.68 -14.76 7.47
CA ASN A 63 5.56 -15.66 7.73
C ASN A 63 4.19 -15.02 7.41
N SER A 64 4.04 -13.72 7.63
CA SER A 64 2.81 -13.01 7.31
C SER A 64 2.66 -12.77 5.79
N MET A 65 3.76 -12.51 5.09
CA MET A 65 3.78 -12.36 3.64
C MET A 65 3.44 -13.68 2.92
N SER A 66 3.95 -14.80 3.42
CA SER A 66 3.61 -16.13 2.86
C SER A 66 2.14 -16.52 3.05
N ARG A 67 1.47 -15.92 4.04
CA ARG A 67 0.02 -16.13 4.26
C ARG A 67 -0.85 -15.28 3.33
N LEU A 68 -0.33 -14.15 2.83
CA LEU A 68 -1.03 -13.26 1.89
C LEU A 68 -0.98 -13.81 0.46
N THR A 69 0.08 -14.55 0.10
CA THR A 69 0.25 -15.08 -1.27
C THR A 69 -0.86 -16.05 -1.67
N PHE A 70 -1.37 -16.87 -0.74
CA PHE A 70 -2.44 -17.82 -1.06
C PHE A 70 -3.72 -17.15 -1.59
N PRO A 71 -4.38 -16.21 -0.87
CA PRO A 71 -5.60 -15.62 -1.37
C PRO A 71 -5.39 -14.76 -2.61
N LEU A 72 -4.21 -14.16 -2.79
CA LEU A 72 -3.89 -13.39 -4.00
C LEU A 72 -3.75 -14.31 -5.23
N PHE A 73 -3.04 -15.44 -5.10
CA PHE A 73 -2.96 -16.41 -6.19
C PHE A 73 -4.30 -17.07 -6.46
N ALA A 74 -5.08 -17.37 -5.41
CA ALA A 74 -6.43 -17.90 -5.58
C ALA A 74 -7.32 -16.91 -6.37
N LEU A 75 -7.32 -15.63 -6.02
CA LEU A 75 -8.04 -14.59 -6.77
C LEU A 75 -7.55 -14.46 -8.21
N ALA A 76 -6.23 -14.43 -8.42
CA ALA A 76 -5.61 -14.30 -9.73
C ALA A 76 -5.98 -15.46 -10.67
N LEU A 77 -6.37 -16.62 -10.13
CA LEU A 77 -6.79 -17.79 -10.90
C LEU A 77 -8.32 -17.90 -11.01
N VAL A 78 -9.05 -17.60 -9.93
CA VAL A 78 -10.52 -17.70 -9.91
C VAL A 78 -11.17 -16.63 -10.79
N ILE A 79 -10.63 -15.41 -10.84
CA ILE A 79 -11.19 -14.32 -11.66
C ILE A 79 -11.16 -14.67 -13.18
N PRO A 80 -10.02 -15.05 -13.78
CA PRO A 80 -10.00 -15.51 -15.18
C PRO A 80 -10.82 -16.79 -15.40
N GLY A 81 -10.80 -17.73 -14.45
CA GLY A 81 -11.62 -18.93 -14.50
C GLY A 81 -13.11 -18.62 -14.57
N ARG A 82 -13.59 -17.65 -13.77
CA ARG A 82 -14.95 -17.14 -13.86
C ARG A 82 -15.25 -16.51 -15.22
N TRP A 83 -14.35 -15.66 -15.72
CA TRP A 83 -14.53 -14.97 -17.01
C TRP A 83 -14.67 -16.00 -18.15
N MET A 84 -13.87 -17.05 -18.14
CA MET A 84 -13.92 -18.14 -19.11
C MET A 84 -15.24 -18.96 -18.99
N LEU A 85 -15.66 -19.28 -17.76
CA LEU A 85 -16.89 -20.05 -17.54
C LEU A 85 -18.16 -19.23 -17.83
N HIS A 86 -18.15 -17.92 -17.54
CA HIS A 86 -19.31 -17.04 -17.69
C HIS A 86 -19.84 -17.00 -19.14
N HIS A 87 -19.00 -17.33 -20.11
CA HIS A 87 -19.41 -17.36 -21.51
C HIS A 87 -20.34 -18.55 -21.84
N TRP A 88 -20.29 -19.61 -21.04
CA TRP A 88 -20.97 -20.89 -21.37
C TRP A 88 -21.89 -21.40 -20.24
N TYR A 89 -21.67 -20.97 -19.01
CA TYR A 89 -22.41 -21.44 -17.83
C TYR A 89 -22.71 -20.31 -16.84
N SER A 90 -23.76 -20.51 -16.04
CA SER A 90 -24.04 -19.62 -14.88
C SER A 90 -22.92 -19.72 -13.85
N THR A 91 -22.48 -18.58 -13.27
CA THR A 91 -21.32 -18.53 -12.37
C THR A 91 -21.68 -18.13 -10.93
N HIS A 92 -22.85 -18.57 -10.43
CA HIS A 92 -23.39 -18.15 -9.13
C HIS A 92 -22.46 -18.47 -7.95
N LEU A 93 -21.84 -19.67 -7.91
CA LEU A 93 -20.91 -20.05 -6.84
C LEU A 93 -19.64 -19.20 -6.86
N LEU A 94 -19.08 -18.94 -8.03
CA LEU A 94 -17.86 -18.13 -8.16
C LEU A 94 -18.11 -16.67 -7.76
N ASN A 95 -19.35 -16.14 -7.96
CA ASN A 95 -19.75 -14.81 -7.52
C ASN A 95 -19.76 -14.67 -5.99
N ILE A 96 -19.97 -15.74 -5.25
CA ILE A 96 -19.90 -15.77 -3.77
C ILE A 96 -18.46 -15.97 -3.30
N VAL A 97 -17.71 -16.84 -3.99
CA VAL A 97 -16.34 -17.18 -3.59
C VAL A 97 -15.35 -16.02 -3.79
N ILE A 98 -15.51 -15.23 -4.87
CA ILE A 98 -14.62 -14.11 -5.15
C ILE A 98 -14.63 -13.06 -4.02
N PRO A 99 -15.78 -12.54 -3.54
CA PRO A 99 -15.83 -11.64 -2.40
C PRO A 99 -15.24 -12.23 -1.12
N LEU A 100 -15.44 -13.52 -0.86
CA LEU A 100 -14.87 -14.22 0.30
C LEU A 100 -13.34 -14.27 0.24
N LEU A 101 -12.78 -14.63 -0.93
CA LEU A 101 -11.33 -14.64 -1.15
C LEU A 101 -10.75 -13.22 -1.06
N PHE A 102 -11.45 -12.22 -1.61
CA PHE A 102 -11.05 -10.82 -1.55
C PHE A 102 -11.03 -10.32 -0.10
N ALA A 103 -12.08 -10.61 0.69
CA ALA A 103 -12.12 -10.28 2.11
C ALA A 103 -10.94 -10.90 2.88
N LEU A 104 -10.67 -12.19 2.61
CA LEU A 104 -9.56 -12.89 3.24
C LEU A 104 -8.21 -12.29 2.84
N ALA A 105 -8.03 -11.87 1.59
CA ALA A 105 -6.85 -11.15 1.12
C ALA A 105 -6.71 -9.78 1.81
N LEU A 106 -7.81 -9.02 1.87
CA LEU A 106 -7.86 -7.70 2.47
C LEU A 106 -7.51 -7.74 3.97
N ILE A 107 -8.16 -8.62 4.73
CA ILE A 107 -7.87 -8.80 6.17
C ILE A 107 -6.39 -9.11 6.37
N ARG A 108 -5.84 -10.04 5.60
CA ARG A 108 -4.43 -10.41 5.70
C ARG A 108 -3.48 -9.28 5.29
N ALA A 109 -3.83 -8.50 4.26
CA ALA A 109 -3.05 -7.35 3.82
C ALA A 109 -3.01 -6.26 4.90
N VAL A 110 -4.17 -5.91 5.46
CA VAL A 110 -4.27 -4.90 6.52
C VAL A 110 -3.53 -5.34 7.77
N VAL A 111 -3.71 -6.59 8.21
CA VAL A 111 -2.97 -7.14 9.37
C VAL A 111 -1.46 -7.15 9.12
N TYR A 112 -1.03 -7.46 7.89
CA TYR A 112 0.38 -7.39 7.52
C TYR A 112 0.94 -5.97 7.58
N MET A 113 0.19 -4.98 7.05
CA MET A 113 0.59 -3.57 7.08
C MET A 113 0.66 -3.04 8.51
N LEU A 114 -0.35 -3.35 9.34
CA LEU A 114 -0.38 -2.99 10.75
C LEU A 114 0.83 -3.53 11.52
N ARG A 115 1.12 -4.82 11.38
CA ARG A 115 2.25 -5.46 12.07
C ARG A 115 3.61 -4.95 11.63
N ARG A 116 3.72 -4.48 10.38
CA ARG A 116 4.97 -3.94 9.85
C ARG A 116 5.15 -2.46 10.15
N GLY A 117 4.06 -1.68 10.14
CA GLY A 117 4.08 -0.25 10.43
C GLY A 117 4.23 0.08 11.91
N PHE A 118 3.66 -0.78 12.76
CA PHE A 118 3.65 -0.60 14.21
C PHE A 118 4.34 -1.78 14.87
N SER A 119 5.65 -1.67 15.12
CA SER A 119 6.42 -2.73 15.74
C SER A 119 5.84 -3.09 17.13
N SER A 120 5.22 -4.27 17.21
CA SER A 120 4.87 -5.08 18.41
C SER A 120 4.17 -4.40 19.59
N GLN A 121 3.30 -3.44 19.39
CA GLN A 121 2.51 -2.89 20.49
C GLN A 121 1.26 -3.75 20.77
N ALA A 122 1.06 -4.11 22.05
CA ALA A 122 -0.03 -5.00 22.49
C ALA A 122 -1.44 -4.45 22.19
N TRP A 123 -1.60 -3.13 22.04
CA TRP A 123 -2.86 -2.47 21.73
C TRP A 123 -3.36 -2.71 20.28
N LEU A 124 -2.51 -3.27 19.41
CA LEU A 124 -2.87 -3.57 18.03
C LEU A 124 -3.82 -4.78 17.89
N ARG A 125 -3.78 -5.73 18.83
CA ARG A 125 -4.60 -6.96 18.79
C ARG A 125 -6.12 -6.72 18.73
N PRO A 126 -6.71 -5.77 19.50
CA PRO A 126 -8.13 -5.47 19.38
C PRO A 126 -8.48 -4.90 17.99
N TRP A 127 -7.64 -4.07 17.39
CA TRP A 127 -7.84 -3.53 16.06
C TRP A 127 -7.82 -4.58 14.95
N GLU A 128 -6.93 -5.58 15.04
CA GLU A 128 -6.91 -6.71 14.10
C GLU A 128 -8.25 -7.47 14.10
N ARG A 129 -8.82 -7.68 15.29
CA ARG A 129 -10.13 -8.33 15.43
C ARG A 129 -11.27 -7.47 14.91
N PHE A 130 -11.28 -6.19 15.24
CA PHE A 130 -12.29 -5.25 14.78
C PHE A 130 -12.33 -5.15 13.25
N ILE A 131 -11.17 -4.99 12.61
CA ILE A 131 -11.05 -4.95 11.15
C ILE A 131 -11.54 -6.28 10.55
N GLY A 132 -11.13 -7.41 11.14
CA GLY A 132 -11.61 -8.72 10.69
C GLY A 132 -13.14 -8.82 10.73
N TRP A 133 -13.78 -8.45 11.83
CA TRP A 133 -15.23 -8.44 11.96
C TRP A 133 -15.91 -7.47 10.98
N ALA A 134 -15.39 -6.25 10.85
CA ALA A 134 -15.94 -5.25 9.94
C ALA A 134 -15.93 -5.74 8.48
N VAL A 135 -14.83 -6.35 8.03
CA VAL A 135 -14.73 -6.91 6.67
C VAL A 135 -15.68 -8.10 6.49
N TRP A 136 -15.78 -9.01 7.48
CA TRP A 136 -16.71 -10.14 7.39
C TRP A 136 -18.18 -9.72 7.38
N ILE A 137 -18.54 -8.72 8.18
CA ILE A 137 -19.90 -8.14 8.17
C ILE A 137 -20.17 -7.51 6.80
N GLY A 138 -19.22 -6.73 6.25
CA GLY A 138 -19.36 -6.14 4.92
C GLY A 138 -19.58 -7.18 3.82
N VAL A 139 -18.85 -8.29 3.86
CA VAL A 139 -19.03 -9.39 2.91
C VAL A 139 -20.37 -10.09 3.11
N ALA A 140 -20.80 -10.34 4.35
CA ALA A 140 -22.10 -10.92 4.63
C ALA A 140 -23.23 -10.04 4.08
N LEU A 141 -23.16 -8.71 4.30
CA LEU A 141 -24.11 -7.74 3.76
C LEU A 141 -24.09 -7.69 2.22
N TYR A 142 -22.91 -7.84 1.61
CA TYR A 142 -22.77 -7.90 0.16
C TYR A 142 -23.45 -9.16 -0.42
N ILE A 143 -23.18 -10.33 0.18
CA ILE A 143 -23.73 -11.61 -0.28
C ILE A 143 -25.25 -11.66 -0.07
N THR A 144 -25.76 -11.10 1.01
CA THR A 144 -27.21 -11.03 1.29
C THR A 144 -27.94 -9.99 0.44
N GLY A 145 -27.22 -9.17 -0.33
CA GLY A 145 -27.81 -8.10 -1.13
C GLY A 145 -28.29 -6.89 -0.31
N LEU A 146 -28.08 -6.88 1.02
CA LEU A 146 -28.48 -5.77 1.91
C LEU A 146 -27.54 -4.56 1.82
N LEU A 147 -26.32 -4.75 1.33
CA LEU A 147 -25.31 -3.69 1.28
C LEU A 147 -25.77 -2.43 0.53
N PRO A 148 -26.38 -2.49 -0.67
CA PRO A 148 -26.86 -1.30 -1.36
C PRO A 148 -27.91 -0.52 -0.55
N GLY A 149 -28.84 -1.22 0.08
CA GLY A 149 -29.87 -0.58 0.93
C GLY A 149 -29.27 0.14 2.15
N ILE A 150 -28.27 -0.43 2.80
CA ILE A 150 -27.57 0.22 3.91
C ILE A 150 -26.77 1.43 3.43
N LEU A 151 -26.10 1.32 2.26
CA LEU A 151 -25.34 2.45 1.72
C LEU A 151 -26.26 3.62 1.35
N THR A 152 -27.45 3.37 0.78
CA THR A 152 -28.44 4.43 0.51
C THR A 152 -28.95 5.07 1.79
N LEU A 153 -29.27 4.29 2.80
CA LEU A 153 -29.70 4.82 4.12
C LEU A 153 -28.61 5.70 4.76
N LEU A 154 -27.34 5.30 4.66
CA LEU A 154 -26.23 6.11 5.17
C LEU A 154 -25.98 7.38 4.34
N ASP A 155 -26.29 7.37 3.05
CA ASP A 155 -26.19 8.55 2.19
C ASP A 155 -27.36 9.51 2.39
N ASP A 156 -28.56 9.02 2.66
CA ASP A 156 -29.75 9.84 2.93
C ASP A 156 -29.60 10.68 4.21
N VAL A 157 -28.88 10.15 5.22
CA VAL A 157 -28.53 10.92 6.43
C VAL A 157 -27.40 11.90 6.07
N SER A 158 -27.78 13.09 5.68
CA SER A 158 -26.83 14.11 5.23
C SER A 158 -27.15 15.48 5.81
N PHE A 159 -26.11 16.30 5.99
CA PHE A 159 -26.20 17.69 6.40
C PHE A 159 -25.39 18.57 5.44
N HIS A 160 -25.73 19.82 5.35
CA HIS A 160 -25.06 20.78 4.48
C HIS A 160 -24.18 21.72 5.31
N VAL A 161 -22.92 21.88 4.88
CA VAL A 161 -22.02 22.89 5.41
C VAL A 161 -21.61 23.80 4.24
N GLY A 162 -22.16 24.99 4.18
CA GLY A 162 -21.99 25.88 3.04
C GLY A 162 -22.66 25.30 1.79
N GLN A 163 -21.88 25.14 0.72
CA GLN A 163 -22.33 24.56 -0.55
C GLN A 163 -22.09 23.05 -0.65
N GLN A 164 -21.47 22.43 0.37
CA GLN A 164 -21.14 21.01 0.32
C GLN A 164 -22.11 20.17 1.15
N ARG A 165 -22.55 19.05 0.58
CA ARG A 165 -23.37 18.01 1.25
C ARG A 165 -22.45 16.98 1.86
N PHE A 166 -22.56 16.81 3.18
CA PHE A 166 -21.85 15.78 3.93
C PHE A 166 -22.86 14.70 4.32
N SER A 167 -22.72 13.50 3.78
CA SER A 167 -23.48 12.33 4.22
C SER A 167 -22.66 11.51 5.20
N VAL A 168 -23.36 10.71 6.02
CA VAL A 168 -22.71 9.74 6.93
C VAL A 168 -21.87 8.75 6.13
N LEU A 169 -22.33 8.38 4.92
CA LEU A 169 -21.58 7.54 4.00
C LEU A 169 -20.25 8.18 3.56
N LEU A 170 -20.28 9.46 3.16
CA LEU A 170 -19.09 10.21 2.76
C LEU A 170 -18.06 10.28 3.89
N ILE A 171 -18.53 10.57 5.12
CA ILE A 171 -17.65 10.63 6.30
C ILE A 171 -17.05 9.24 6.59
N ALA A 172 -17.85 8.17 6.54
CA ALA A 172 -17.35 6.82 6.77
C ALA A 172 -16.32 6.40 5.71
N GLN A 173 -16.60 6.68 4.43
CA GLN A 173 -15.66 6.44 3.33
C GLN A 173 -14.37 7.26 3.50
N GLY A 174 -14.48 8.51 3.92
CA GLY A 174 -13.35 9.38 4.18
C GLY A 174 -12.47 8.88 5.31
N ILE A 175 -13.06 8.47 6.44
CA ILE A 175 -12.31 7.87 7.55
C ILE A 175 -11.60 6.58 7.10
N LEU A 176 -12.29 5.75 6.33
CA LEU A 176 -11.70 4.53 5.78
C LEU A 176 -10.53 4.83 4.84
N ALA A 177 -10.71 5.78 3.91
CA ALA A 177 -9.69 6.21 2.97
C ALA A 177 -8.48 6.83 3.67
N PHE A 178 -8.70 7.70 4.67
CA PHE A 178 -7.65 8.29 5.48
C PHE A 178 -6.86 7.21 6.23
N THR A 179 -7.57 6.29 6.88
CA THR A 179 -6.93 5.18 7.61
C THR A 179 -6.11 4.29 6.67
N ALA A 180 -6.68 3.93 5.51
CA ALA A 180 -5.98 3.13 4.51
C ALA A 180 -4.74 3.84 3.95
N SER A 181 -4.86 5.13 3.64
CA SER A 181 -3.75 5.96 3.15
C SER A 181 -2.63 6.07 4.19
N MET A 182 -2.97 6.29 5.47
CA MET A 182 -1.99 6.34 6.57
C MET A 182 -1.30 4.99 6.79
N LEU A 183 -2.05 3.88 6.77
CA LEU A 183 -1.47 2.55 6.88
C LEU A 183 -0.48 2.27 5.75
N LEU A 184 -0.85 2.66 4.53
CA LEU A 184 0.01 2.52 3.36
C LEU A 184 1.27 3.38 3.49
N ALA A 185 1.13 4.64 3.92
CA ALA A 185 2.25 5.56 4.13
C ALA A 185 3.22 5.03 5.20
N PHE A 186 2.71 4.55 6.33
CA PHE A 186 3.56 3.94 7.37
C PHE A 186 4.23 2.65 6.92
N TRP A 187 3.52 1.82 6.16
CA TRP A 187 4.11 0.59 5.61
C TRP A 187 5.23 0.89 4.61
N LEU A 188 5.01 1.85 3.70
CA LEU A 188 6.03 2.29 2.75
C LEU A 188 7.24 2.89 3.48
N ALA A 189 7.00 3.76 4.45
CA ALA A 189 8.06 4.38 5.27
C ALA A 189 8.89 3.33 6.00
N SER A 190 8.26 2.39 6.69
CA SER A 190 8.94 1.28 7.38
C SER A 190 9.70 0.35 6.43
N SER A 191 9.14 0.11 5.24
CA SER A 191 9.79 -0.70 4.22
C SER A 191 11.04 -0.01 3.67
N PHE A 192 10.96 1.30 3.44
CA PHE A 192 12.08 2.13 3.00
C PHE A 192 13.17 2.21 4.08
N GLU A 193 12.78 2.53 5.31
CA GLU A 193 13.69 2.58 6.46
C GLU A 193 14.50 1.29 6.61
N THR A 194 13.82 0.14 6.52
CA THR A 194 14.48 -1.18 6.60
C THR A 194 15.52 -1.38 5.49
N ARG A 195 15.29 -0.85 4.30
CA ARG A 195 16.23 -0.93 3.18
C ARG A 195 17.41 0.02 3.35
N VAL A 196 17.13 1.26 3.76
CA VAL A 196 18.15 2.30 3.97
C VAL A 196 19.09 1.91 5.11
N MET A 197 18.55 1.36 6.21
CA MET A 197 19.38 0.92 7.35
C MET A 197 20.35 -0.22 7.01
N LYS A 198 20.08 -0.98 5.94
CA LYS A 198 20.96 -2.06 5.44
C LYS A 198 21.98 -1.59 4.41
N ALA A 199 21.89 -0.35 3.94
CA ALA A 199 22.79 0.18 2.91
C ALA A 199 24.15 0.51 3.52
N GLU A 200 25.13 -0.36 3.35
CA GLU A 200 26.50 -0.22 3.90
C GLU A 200 27.27 0.98 3.34
N ALA A 201 26.86 1.46 2.15
CA ALA A 201 27.46 2.62 1.49
C ALA A 201 27.13 3.97 2.15
N LEU A 202 26.19 4.02 3.10
CA LEU A 202 25.75 5.26 3.78
C LEU A 202 26.20 5.27 5.23
N ASP A 203 26.62 6.43 5.71
CA ASP A 203 26.87 6.67 7.13
C ASP A 203 25.61 6.58 7.96
N ILE A 204 25.74 6.21 9.24
CA ILE A 204 24.61 6.05 10.17
C ILE A 204 23.75 7.33 10.22
N ASN A 205 24.38 8.50 10.26
CA ASN A 205 23.67 9.78 10.28
C ASN A 205 22.85 10.02 9.00
N GLN A 206 23.42 9.69 7.83
CA GLN A 206 22.74 9.79 6.55
C GLN A 206 21.53 8.86 6.47
N ARG A 207 21.65 7.62 6.97
CA ARG A 207 20.55 6.65 7.01
C ARG A 207 19.40 7.18 7.87
N VAL A 208 19.69 7.71 9.05
CA VAL A 208 18.69 8.25 9.97
C VAL A 208 17.98 9.46 9.37
N ILE A 209 18.73 10.41 8.80
CA ILE A 209 18.16 11.60 8.17
C ILE A 209 17.26 11.22 6.99
N LEU A 210 17.74 10.36 6.09
CA LEU A 210 17.00 9.92 4.91
C LEU A 210 15.71 9.20 5.29
N SER A 211 15.76 8.34 6.32
CA SER A 211 14.57 7.62 6.83
C SER A 211 13.54 8.59 7.41
N LYS A 212 13.98 9.58 8.20
CA LYS A 212 13.08 10.59 8.78
C LYS A 212 12.42 11.46 7.72
N ILE A 213 13.20 11.97 6.76
CA ILE A 213 12.69 12.80 5.66
C ILE A 213 11.66 12.01 4.84
N THR A 214 11.99 10.78 4.43
CA THR A 214 11.07 9.93 3.67
C THR A 214 9.79 9.66 4.43
N ARG A 215 9.86 9.38 5.74
CA ARG A 215 8.67 9.19 6.58
C ARG A 215 7.78 10.42 6.59
N ILE A 216 8.34 11.62 6.77
CA ILE A 216 7.58 12.88 6.76
C ILE A 216 6.90 13.10 5.40
N ILE A 217 7.65 12.94 4.31
CA ILE A 217 7.11 13.08 2.94
C ILE A 217 5.95 12.12 2.71
N LEU A 218 6.10 10.84 3.06
CA LEU A 218 5.06 9.83 2.85
C LEU A 218 3.80 10.11 3.69
N ILE A 219 3.94 10.60 4.92
CA ILE A 219 2.80 11.00 5.76
C ILE A 219 2.08 12.20 5.14
N VAL A 220 2.82 13.22 4.70
CA VAL A 220 2.24 14.40 4.06
C VAL A 220 1.51 14.02 2.78
N VAL A 221 2.14 13.24 1.90
CA VAL A 221 1.53 12.77 0.65
C VAL A 221 0.30 11.91 0.94
N GLY A 222 0.38 10.98 1.91
CA GLY A 222 -0.76 10.16 2.31
C GLY A 222 -1.94 10.98 2.82
N THR A 223 -1.67 12.04 3.59
CA THR A 223 -2.69 12.98 4.06
C THR A 223 -3.32 13.75 2.89
N LEU A 224 -2.49 14.29 1.98
CA LEU A 224 -2.97 15.05 0.82
C LEU A 224 -3.84 14.21 -0.13
N ILE A 225 -3.55 12.92 -0.28
CA ILE A 225 -4.36 11.99 -1.09
C ILE A 225 -5.70 11.70 -0.40
N ALA A 226 -5.71 11.60 0.93
CA ALA A 226 -6.90 11.23 1.69
C ALA A 226 -7.91 12.40 1.84
N LEU A 227 -7.45 13.65 1.90
CA LEU A 227 -8.30 14.83 2.12
C LEU A 227 -9.43 14.99 1.09
N PRO A 228 -9.20 14.88 -0.24
CA PRO A 228 -10.28 14.97 -1.24
C PRO A 228 -11.34 13.88 -1.10
N MET A 229 -10.95 12.70 -0.62
CA MET A 229 -11.87 11.57 -0.43
C MET A 229 -12.87 11.81 0.72
N ILE A 230 -12.59 12.77 1.60
CA ILE A 230 -13.50 13.23 2.68
C ILE A 230 -14.36 14.41 2.19
N GLY A 231 -14.14 14.88 0.95
CA GLY A 231 -14.81 16.08 0.41
C GLY A 231 -14.13 17.38 0.80
N VAL A 232 -12.91 17.34 1.36
CA VAL A 232 -12.14 18.55 1.69
C VAL A 232 -11.50 19.10 0.43
N ASP A 233 -11.76 20.37 0.12
CA ASP A 233 -11.11 21.07 -0.98
C ASP A 233 -9.64 21.35 -0.64
N VAL A 234 -8.75 20.73 -1.40
CA VAL A 234 -7.29 20.90 -1.24
C VAL A 234 -6.73 22.07 -2.01
N THR A 235 -7.56 22.85 -2.70
CA THR A 235 -7.10 23.98 -3.52
C THR A 235 -6.34 25.00 -2.69
N VAL A 236 -6.90 25.42 -1.56
CA VAL A 236 -6.23 26.36 -0.64
C VAL A 236 -4.90 25.80 -0.13
N LEU A 237 -4.90 24.51 0.23
CA LEU A 237 -3.70 23.83 0.72
C LEU A 237 -2.65 23.71 -0.39
N SER A 238 -3.05 23.54 -1.64
CA SER A 238 -2.18 23.49 -2.81
C SER A 238 -1.52 24.85 -3.09
N VAL A 239 -2.27 25.94 -2.95
CA VAL A 239 -1.71 27.30 -3.08
C VAL A 239 -0.66 27.56 -1.99
N PHE A 240 -0.99 27.26 -0.74
CA PHE A 240 -0.02 27.37 0.38
C PHE A 240 1.18 26.46 0.17
N GLY A 241 0.96 25.21 -0.21
CA GLY A 241 2.03 24.25 -0.51
C GLY A 241 2.92 24.72 -1.65
N GLY A 242 2.33 25.31 -2.68
CA GLY A 242 3.07 25.96 -3.78
C GLY A 242 3.95 27.11 -3.32
N ALA A 243 3.41 28.01 -2.51
CA ALA A 243 4.17 29.14 -1.94
C ALA A 243 5.32 28.65 -1.03
N LEU A 244 5.06 27.68 -0.15
CA LEU A 244 6.08 27.04 0.67
C LEU A 244 7.14 26.35 -0.19
N GLY A 245 6.73 25.65 -1.26
CA GLY A 245 7.63 24.99 -2.20
C GLY A 245 8.57 25.97 -2.90
N VAL A 246 8.06 27.12 -3.32
CA VAL A 246 8.88 28.21 -3.89
C VAL A 246 9.85 28.75 -2.84
N GLY A 247 9.39 29.03 -1.62
CA GLY A 247 10.25 29.50 -0.52
C GLY A 247 11.38 28.53 -0.19
N LEU A 248 11.07 27.25 -0.05
CA LEU A 248 12.05 26.18 0.16
C LEU A 248 12.99 26.04 -1.04
N GLY A 249 12.47 26.10 -2.26
CA GLY A 249 13.26 26.02 -3.49
C GLY A 249 14.28 27.15 -3.58
N LEU A 250 13.88 28.37 -3.27
CA LEU A 250 14.77 29.52 -3.24
C LEU A 250 15.85 29.37 -2.14
N SER A 251 15.46 28.89 -0.96
CA SER A 251 16.41 28.63 0.14
C SER A 251 17.44 27.55 -0.22
N LEU A 252 17.03 26.52 -0.94
CA LEU A 252 17.90 25.42 -1.36
C LEU A 252 18.70 25.72 -2.64
N ARG A 253 18.39 26.85 -3.34
CA ARG A 253 18.99 27.19 -4.64
C ARG A 253 20.52 27.16 -4.61
N LYS A 254 21.13 27.74 -3.56
CA LYS A 254 22.60 27.79 -3.44
C LYS A 254 23.22 26.40 -3.29
N ILE A 255 22.56 25.53 -2.52
CA ILE A 255 23.00 24.14 -2.32
C ILE A 255 22.90 23.38 -3.65
N ALA A 256 21.76 23.45 -4.30
CA ALA A 256 21.52 22.79 -5.59
C ALA A 256 22.52 23.28 -6.66
N SER A 257 22.76 24.60 -6.74
CA SER A 257 23.74 25.19 -7.66
C SER A 257 25.15 24.64 -7.44
N ASN A 258 25.58 24.56 -6.17
CA ASN A 258 26.92 24.04 -5.85
C ASN A 258 27.07 22.57 -6.24
N TYR A 259 26.05 21.74 -6.00
CA TYR A 259 26.06 20.33 -6.40
C TYR A 259 26.07 20.15 -7.93
N ILE A 260 25.23 20.93 -8.64
CA ILE A 260 25.18 20.88 -10.10
C ILE A 260 26.51 21.29 -10.71
N SER A 261 27.11 22.40 -10.22
CA SER A 261 28.40 22.86 -10.68
C SER A 261 29.52 21.84 -10.42
N GLY A 262 29.53 21.24 -9.23
CA GLY A 262 30.48 20.19 -8.89
C GLY A 262 30.32 18.95 -9.79
N PHE A 263 29.07 18.56 -10.09
CA PHE A 263 28.78 17.44 -10.98
C PHE A 263 29.25 17.74 -12.42
N ILE A 264 29.05 18.97 -12.92
CA ILE A 264 29.53 19.39 -14.25
C ILE A 264 31.05 19.33 -14.30
N ILE A 265 31.75 19.84 -13.28
CA ILE A 265 33.22 19.81 -13.21
C ILE A 265 33.76 18.36 -13.29
N LEU A 266 33.12 17.43 -12.56
CA LEU A 266 33.49 16.03 -12.54
C LEU A 266 33.20 15.32 -13.88
N LEU A 267 32.07 15.67 -14.51
CA LEU A 267 31.64 15.08 -15.78
C LEU A 267 32.53 15.56 -16.93
N ASP A 268 32.79 16.85 -16.98
CA ASP A 268 33.57 17.52 -18.03
C ASP A 268 35.09 17.32 -17.85
N ARG A 269 35.48 16.81 -16.68
CA ARG A 269 36.89 16.64 -16.28
C ARG A 269 37.72 17.91 -16.50
N SER A 270 37.06 19.07 -16.33
CA SER A 270 37.68 20.38 -16.49
C SER A 270 38.74 20.69 -15.45
N LEU A 271 38.74 19.99 -14.32
CA LEU A 271 39.74 20.01 -13.27
C LEU A 271 40.18 18.61 -12.91
N ARG A 272 41.47 18.44 -12.65
CA ARG A 272 42.06 17.15 -12.21
C ARG A 272 42.88 17.36 -10.92
N ILE A 273 43.06 16.30 -10.16
CA ILE A 273 43.98 16.30 -9.03
C ILE A 273 45.40 16.54 -9.56
N GLY A 274 46.11 17.49 -8.97
CA GLY A 274 47.45 17.93 -9.41
C GLY A 274 47.43 19.18 -10.30
N ASP A 275 46.27 19.65 -10.77
CA ASP A 275 46.16 20.89 -11.53
C ASP A 275 46.45 22.11 -10.62
N VAL A 276 47.16 23.10 -11.16
CA VAL A 276 47.42 24.36 -10.49
C VAL A 276 46.36 25.39 -10.92
N VAL A 277 45.55 25.85 -9.99
CA VAL A 277 44.47 26.82 -10.25
C VAL A 277 44.68 28.08 -9.44
N THR A 278 44.17 29.19 -10.00
CA THR A 278 44.19 30.47 -9.31
C THR A 278 42.76 30.87 -8.90
N VAL A 279 42.49 30.99 -7.61
CA VAL A 279 41.19 31.41 -7.07
C VAL A 279 41.43 32.62 -6.18
N GLU A 280 40.67 33.70 -6.41
CA GLU A 280 40.79 34.95 -5.62
C GLU A 280 42.24 35.46 -5.46
N ASN A 281 43.01 35.41 -6.54
CA ASN A 281 44.41 35.80 -6.61
C ASN A 281 45.41 34.92 -5.81
N ARG A 282 44.98 33.75 -5.34
CA ARG A 282 45.84 32.74 -4.70
C ARG A 282 46.00 31.52 -5.60
N LYS A 283 47.25 31.13 -5.80
CA LYS A 283 47.58 29.90 -6.53
C LYS A 283 47.56 28.70 -5.59
N GLY A 284 46.98 27.60 -6.02
CA GLY A 284 46.98 26.38 -5.23
C GLY A 284 46.89 25.16 -6.15
N GLU A 285 47.42 24.05 -5.69
CA GLU A 285 47.33 22.75 -6.32
C GLU A 285 46.07 22.03 -5.83
N VAL A 286 45.31 21.46 -6.76
CA VAL A 286 44.10 20.65 -6.47
C VAL A 286 44.52 19.34 -5.82
N THR A 287 44.19 19.16 -4.54
CA THR A 287 44.50 17.95 -3.76
C THR A 287 43.33 17.00 -3.66
N ALA A 288 42.08 17.50 -3.69
CA ALA A 288 40.91 16.68 -3.69
C ALA A 288 39.75 17.36 -4.44
N LEU A 289 38.96 16.54 -5.16
CA LEU A 289 37.74 16.95 -5.85
C LEU A 289 36.55 16.25 -5.22
N THR A 290 35.61 17.03 -4.68
CA THR A 290 34.34 16.54 -4.17
C THR A 290 33.19 17.09 -5.01
N THR A 291 32.01 16.51 -4.90
CA THR A 291 30.82 16.99 -5.63
C THR A 291 30.37 18.41 -5.24
N ARG A 292 30.90 18.99 -4.17
CA ARG A 292 30.46 20.29 -3.61
C ARG A 292 31.57 21.34 -3.49
N TYR A 293 32.80 20.91 -3.39
CA TYR A 293 33.97 21.80 -3.25
C TYR A 293 35.25 21.13 -3.75
N VAL A 294 36.21 21.97 -4.10
CA VAL A 294 37.55 21.56 -4.45
C VAL A 294 38.50 21.96 -3.31
N VAL A 295 39.37 21.05 -2.93
CA VAL A 295 40.40 21.34 -1.91
C VAL A 295 41.67 21.75 -2.61
N LEU A 296 42.16 22.95 -2.28
CA LEU A 296 43.40 23.51 -2.80
C LEU A 296 44.44 23.50 -1.70
N LYS A 297 45.65 23.05 -2.02
CA LYS A 297 46.84 23.29 -1.21
C LYS A 297 47.50 24.57 -1.71
N VAL A 298 47.50 25.60 -0.87
CA VAL A 298 48.15 26.88 -1.13
C VAL A 298 49.53 26.85 -0.45
N ASP A 299 50.59 27.18 -1.19
CA ASP A 299 51.95 27.32 -0.63
C ASP A 299 52.09 28.56 0.21
#